data_5228d590ad23201fb2727ed650f92b18
#
_entry.id   5228d590ad23201fb2727ed650f92b18
#
_cell.length_a   1.000
_cell.length_b   1.000
_cell.length_c   1.000
_cell.angle_alpha   90.00
_cell.angle_beta   90.00
_cell.angle_gamma   90.00
#
_symmetry.space_group_name_H-M   'P 1'
#
loop_
_entity.id
_entity.type
_entity.pdbx_description
1 polymer ?
#
loop_
_entity_poly.entity_id
_entity_poly.type
_entity_poly.pdbx_seq_one_letter_code
_entity_poly.pdbx_strand_id
1 'polypeptide(L)'
;MKGLSQLMRQAQEMQVNMQKAQDELASIEVEGAAGGGMVKVVVTCKHDVRRVTIEDSLLRGDKEMLEDLVAAALNDANRKVEQTVQQKLSSVTGGLGLPPGLKLPF
;
A
#
# COMPACT_ATOMS: atom_id res chain seq x y z
N MET A 1 -5.01 26.82 30.82
CA MET A 1 -5.61 27.00 29.50
C MET A 1 -6.09 25.64 28.96
N LYS A 2 -7.39 25.43 29.10
CA LYS A 2 -7.99 24.13 28.73
C LYS A 2 -7.92 23.84 27.23
N GLY A 3 -8.02 24.88 26.38
CA GLY A 3 -7.99 24.69 24.93
C GLY A 3 -6.65 24.20 24.40
N LEU A 4 -5.54 24.70 24.95
CA LEU A 4 -4.21 24.27 24.52
C LEU A 4 -3.94 22.82 24.92
N SER A 5 -4.37 22.43 26.14
CA SER A 5 -4.22 21.05 26.60
C SER A 5 -4.98 20.06 25.72
N GLN A 6 -6.19 20.43 25.28
CA GLN A 6 -6.98 19.62 24.39
C GLN A 6 -6.32 19.49 23.01
N LEU A 7 -5.78 20.58 22.49
CA LEU A 7 -5.08 20.55 21.20
C LEU A 7 -3.86 19.63 21.25
N MET A 8 -3.09 19.72 22.35
CA MET A 8 -1.93 18.86 22.52
C MET A 8 -2.30 17.39 22.64
N ARG A 9 -3.41 17.10 23.35
CA ARG A 9 -3.92 15.74 23.48
C ARG A 9 -4.36 15.19 22.12
N GLN A 10 -5.10 15.99 21.34
CA GLN A 10 -5.54 15.60 20.01
C GLN A 10 -4.35 15.34 19.08
N ALA A 11 -3.32 16.19 19.14
CA ALA A 11 -2.11 16.00 18.36
C ALA A 11 -1.40 14.70 18.73
N GLN A 12 -1.33 14.39 20.01
CA GLN A 12 -0.73 13.13 20.47
C GLN A 12 -1.54 11.92 20.04
N GLU A 13 -2.86 11.98 20.13
CA GLU A 13 -3.74 10.91 19.70
C GLU A 13 -3.60 10.68 18.19
N MET A 14 -3.54 11.75 17.41
CA MET A 14 -3.33 11.66 15.99
C MET A 14 -1.99 11.00 15.66
N GLN A 15 -0.93 11.39 16.36
CA GLN A 15 0.40 10.82 16.16
C GLN A 15 0.40 9.32 16.47
N VAL A 16 -0.24 8.91 17.54
CA VAL A 16 -0.38 7.49 17.90
C VAL A 16 -1.18 6.75 16.85
N ASN A 17 -2.29 7.32 16.39
CA ASN A 17 -3.14 6.70 15.38
C ASN A 17 -2.43 6.58 14.04
N MET A 18 -1.62 7.58 13.65
CA MET A 18 -0.82 7.52 12.44
C MET A 18 0.24 6.43 12.52
N GLN A 19 0.94 6.34 13.66
CA GLN A 19 1.94 5.30 13.88
C GLN A 19 1.30 3.91 13.81
N LYS A 20 0.14 3.77 14.44
CA LYS A 20 -0.61 2.52 14.44
C LYS A 20 -1.05 2.14 13.02
N ALA A 21 -1.52 3.11 12.25
CA ALA A 21 -1.90 2.89 10.86
C ALA A 21 -0.71 2.45 10.02
N GLN A 22 0.45 3.06 10.21
CA GLN A 22 1.68 2.66 9.51
C GLN A 22 2.11 1.25 9.89
N ASP A 23 2.02 0.89 11.16
CA ASP A 23 2.34 -0.45 11.63
C ASP A 23 1.40 -1.49 11.03
N GLU A 24 0.12 -1.16 10.93
CA GLU A 24 -0.87 -2.04 10.31
C GLU A 24 -0.61 -2.22 8.82
N LEU A 25 -0.13 -1.18 8.13
CA LEU A 25 0.20 -1.28 6.70
C LEU A 25 1.28 -2.33 6.44
N ALA A 26 2.18 -2.57 7.38
CA ALA A 26 3.23 -3.57 7.23
C ALA A 26 2.67 -5.00 7.14
N SER A 27 1.46 -5.22 7.65
CA SER A 27 0.80 -6.52 7.62
C SER A 27 -0.31 -6.63 6.57
N ILE A 28 -0.70 -5.51 5.95
CA ILE A 28 -1.72 -5.53 4.89
C ILE A 28 -1.05 -5.95 3.58
N GLU A 29 -1.55 -7.04 3.00
CA GLU A 29 -1.03 -7.57 1.75
C GLU A 29 -1.97 -7.22 0.59
N VAL A 30 -1.39 -6.91 -0.56
CA VAL A 30 -2.12 -6.73 -1.81
C VAL A 30 -1.55 -7.67 -2.85
N GLU A 31 -2.38 -8.04 -3.82
CA GLU A 31 -1.97 -8.91 -4.92
C GLU A 31 -1.94 -8.15 -6.21
N GLY A 32 -0.80 -8.13 -6.87
CA GLY A 32 -0.65 -7.64 -8.23
C GLY A 32 -0.64 -8.80 -9.20
N ALA A 33 -1.14 -8.58 -10.40
CA ALA A 33 -1.21 -9.64 -11.40
C ALA A 33 -0.96 -9.07 -12.80
N ALA A 34 -0.48 -9.92 -13.68
CA ALA A 34 -0.29 -9.60 -15.09
C ALA A 34 -0.53 -10.85 -15.94
N GLY A 35 -0.82 -10.63 -17.22
CA GLY A 35 -1.05 -11.73 -18.16
C GLY A 35 -2.26 -12.59 -17.81
N GLY A 36 -3.34 -11.96 -17.34
CA GLY A 36 -4.55 -12.70 -16.95
C GLY A 36 -4.36 -13.59 -15.74
N GLY A 37 -3.38 -13.27 -14.88
CA GLY A 37 -3.10 -14.05 -13.68
C GLY A 37 -1.98 -15.05 -13.83
N MET A 38 -1.28 -15.05 -14.97
CA MET A 38 -0.14 -15.94 -15.17
C MET A 38 1.04 -15.58 -14.28
N VAL A 39 1.19 -14.33 -13.92
CA VAL A 39 2.15 -13.88 -12.92
C VAL A 39 1.39 -13.12 -11.85
N LYS A 40 1.60 -13.50 -10.61
CA LYS A 40 0.99 -12.85 -9.45
C LYS A 40 2.08 -12.56 -8.43
N VAL A 41 1.98 -11.39 -7.80
CA VAL A 41 2.89 -11.02 -6.71
C VAL A 41 2.08 -10.57 -5.52
N VAL A 42 2.51 -10.95 -4.33
CA VAL A 42 1.91 -10.48 -3.08
C VAL A 42 2.93 -9.58 -2.40
N VAL A 43 2.54 -8.35 -2.14
CA VAL A 43 3.41 -7.37 -1.47
C VAL A 43 2.65 -6.75 -0.30
N THR A 44 3.39 -6.32 0.71
CA THR A 44 2.79 -5.55 1.80
C THR A 44 2.68 -4.09 1.39
N CYS A 45 1.88 -3.33 2.15
CA CYS A 45 1.77 -1.90 1.91
C CYS A 45 3.03 -1.12 2.32
N LYS A 46 4.07 -1.81 2.80
CA LYS A 46 5.42 -1.27 3.00
C LYS A 46 6.38 -1.72 1.90
N HIS A 47 5.84 -2.26 0.81
CA HIS A 47 6.59 -2.69 -0.38
C HIS A 47 7.48 -3.92 -0.16
N ASP A 48 7.21 -4.72 0.87
CA ASP A 48 7.88 -6.00 1.03
C ASP A 48 7.21 -7.02 0.13
N VAL A 49 7.97 -7.65 -0.74
CA VAL A 49 7.46 -8.71 -1.61
C VAL A 49 7.44 -10.00 -0.80
N ARG A 50 6.25 -10.56 -0.62
CA ARG A 50 6.05 -11.78 0.17
C ARG A 50 6.10 -13.03 -0.68
N ARG A 51 5.57 -12.95 -1.91
CA ARG A 51 5.45 -14.10 -2.78
C ARG A 51 5.39 -13.67 -4.23
N VAL A 52 6.00 -14.48 -5.08
CA VAL A 52 5.86 -14.37 -6.54
C VAL A 52 5.40 -15.74 -7.02
N THR A 53 4.30 -15.75 -7.78
CA THR A 53 3.76 -16.98 -8.37
C THR A 53 3.79 -16.84 -9.88
N ILE A 54 4.40 -17.80 -10.55
CA ILE A 54 4.56 -17.81 -12.01
C ILE A 54 3.96 -19.11 -12.53
N GLU A 55 3.08 -18.99 -13.54
CA GLU A 55 2.51 -20.18 -14.17
C GLU A 55 3.61 -20.96 -14.91
N ASP A 56 3.58 -22.28 -14.77
CA ASP A 56 4.61 -23.16 -15.31
C ASP A 56 4.80 -22.99 -16.82
N SER A 57 3.73 -22.71 -17.56
CA SER A 57 3.79 -22.53 -19.00
C SER A 57 4.72 -21.39 -19.41
N LEU A 58 4.89 -20.37 -18.58
CA LEU A 58 5.77 -19.25 -18.88
C LEU A 58 7.24 -19.61 -18.81
N LEU A 59 7.58 -20.63 -18.05
CA LEU A 59 8.97 -21.11 -17.92
C LEU A 59 9.46 -21.79 -19.18
N ARG A 60 8.55 -22.22 -20.06
CA ARG A 60 8.83 -22.89 -21.31
C ARG A 60 8.78 -21.94 -22.51
N GLY A 61 8.41 -20.71 -22.28
CA GLY A 61 8.21 -19.72 -23.32
C GLY A 61 9.35 -18.71 -23.40
N ASP A 62 9.01 -17.54 -23.89
CA ASP A 62 9.94 -16.44 -24.10
C ASP A 62 10.33 -15.81 -22.75
N LYS A 63 11.63 -15.81 -22.49
CA LYS A 63 12.18 -15.21 -21.26
C LYS A 63 11.84 -13.72 -21.16
N GLU A 64 11.93 -12.99 -22.28
CA GLU A 64 11.63 -11.56 -22.32
C GLU A 64 10.17 -11.28 -21.94
N MET A 65 9.25 -12.10 -22.44
CA MET A 65 7.84 -12.02 -22.08
C MET A 65 7.63 -12.24 -20.58
N LEU A 66 8.33 -13.22 -20.00
CA LEU A 66 8.26 -13.48 -18.57
C LEU A 66 8.76 -12.27 -17.77
N GLU A 67 9.88 -11.70 -18.16
CA GLU A 67 10.45 -10.53 -17.51
C GLU A 67 9.47 -9.35 -17.54
N ASP A 68 8.84 -9.11 -18.69
CA ASP A 68 7.86 -8.04 -18.85
C ASP A 68 6.61 -8.26 -17.97
N LEU A 69 6.15 -9.50 -17.88
CA LEU A 69 5.00 -9.84 -17.07
C LEU A 69 5.28 -9.68 -15.57
N VAL A 70 6.48 -10.03 -15.13
CA VAL A 70 6.89 -9.83 -13.74
C VAL A 70 6.90 -8.33 -13.42
N ALA A 71 7.48 -7.51 -14.28
CA ALA A 71 7.50 -6.06 -14.11
C ALA A 71 6.07 -5.49 -14.05
N ALA A 72 5.20 -5.94 -14.95
CA ALA A 72 3.81 -5.50 -15.00
C ALA A 72 3.05 -5.88 -13.72
N ALA A 73 3.27 -7.10 -13.22
CA ALA A 73 2.63 -7.57 -11.98
C ALA A 73 3.09 -6.74 -10.78
N LEU A 74 4.38 -6.42 -10.69
CA LEU A 74 4.91 -5.57 -9.63
C LEU A 74 4.36 -4.15 -9.70
N ASN A 75 4.23 -3.59 -10.90
CA ASN A 75 3.65 -2.27 -11.07
C ASN A 75 2.17 -2.26 -10.69
N ASP A 76 1.44 -3.32 -11.02
CA ASP A 76 0.04 -3.47 -10.61
C ASP A 76 -0.07 -3.53 -9.09
N ALA A 77 0.81 -4.29 -8.44
CA ALA A 77 0.87 -4.35 -6.98
C ALA A 77 1.15 -2.98 -6.37
N ASN A 78 2.10 -2.23 -6.93
CA ASN A 78 2.45 -0.90 -6.44
C ASN A 78 1.28 0.07 -6.52
N ARG A 79 0.49 0.01 -7.60
CA ARG A 79 -0.71 0.84 -7.71
C ARG A 79 -1.73 0.50 -6.62
N LYS A 80 -1.89 -0.79 -6.33
CA LYS A 80 -2.81 -1.25 -5.28
C LYS A 80 -2.32 -0.88 -3.90
N VAL A 81 -1.01 -0.92 -3.67
CA VAL A 81 -0.40 -0.44 -2.43
C VAL A 81 -0.74 1.03 -2.22
N GLU A 82 -0.53 1.87 -3.23
CA GLU A 82 -0.83 3.30 -3.13
C GLU A 82 -2.29 3.56 -2.80
N GLN A 83 -3.21 2.86 -3.47
CA GLN A 83 -4.64 2.99 -3.21
C GLN A 83 -4.99 2.59 -1.77
N THR A 84 -4.43 1.48 -1.31
CA THR A 84 -4.69 0.97 0.04
C THR A 84 -4.13 1.92 1.09
N VAL A 85 -2.93 2.44 0.88
CA VAL A 85 -2.30 3.41 1.79
C VAL A 85 -3.15 4.67 1.88
N GLN A 86 -3.60 5.20 0.74
CA GLN A 86 -4.43 6.39 0.71
C GLN A 86 -5.75 6.17 1.46
N GLN A 87 -6.40 5.03 1.25
CA GLN A 87 -7.63 4.69 1.95
C GLN A 87 -7.42 4.59 3.45
N LYS A 88 -6.34 3.96 3.86
CA LYS A 88 -6.01 3.81 5.28
C LYS A 88 -5.75 5.15 5.94
N LEU A 89 -4.98 6.01 5.30
CA LEU A 89 -4.64 7.32 5.83
C LEU A 89 -5.83 8.28 5.80
N SER A 90 -6.68 8.21 4.78
CA SER A 90 -7.92 8.96 4.74
C SER A 90 -8.83 8.62 5.92
N SER A 91 -8.88 7.36 6.27
CA SER A 91 -9.64 6.89 7.43
C SER A 91 -9.12 7.52 8.73
N VAL A 92 -7.80 7.63 8.88
CA VAL A 92 -7.17 8.21 10.08
C VAL A 92 -7.34 9.72 10.12
N THR A 93 -7.23 10.40 8.96
CA THR A 93 -7.26 11.86 8.87
C THR A 93 -8.63 12.43 8.52
N GLY A 94 -9.59 11.57 8.21
CA GLY A 94 -10.91 11.98 7.72
C GLY A 94 -11.68 12.91 8.65
N GLY A 95 -11.45 12.83 9.96
CA GLY A 95 -12.09 13.68 10.96
C GLY A 95 -11.44 15.04 11.14
N LEU A 96 -10.34 15.32 10.46
CA LEU A 96 -9.54 16.53 10.63
C LEU A 96 -9.83 17.60 9.58
N GLY A 97 -10.71 17.30 8.62
CA GLY A 97 -11.07 18.25 7.59
C GLY A 97 -9.95 18.63 6.63
N LEU A 98 -8.98 17.74 6.43
CA LEU A 98 -7.90 17.98 5.48
C LEU A 98 -8.47 18.08 4.07
N PRO A 99 -7.96 19.03 3.24
CA PRO A 99 -8.49 19.19 1.90
C PRO A 99 -8.21 17.96 1.03
N PRO A 100 -9.16 17.62 0.14
CA PRO A 100 -8.93 16.51 -0.81
C PRO A 100 -7.73 16.80 -1.69
N GLY A 101 -6.93 15.81 -1.96
CA GLY A 101 -5.76 15.96 -2.80
C GLY A 101 -4.49 16.35 -2.07
N LEU A 102 -4.55 16.56 -0.77
CA LEU A 102 -3.35 16.82 0.02
C LEU A 102 -2.51 15.55 0.03
N LYS A 103 -1.32 15.62 -0.53
CA LYS A 103 -0.40 14.47 -0.54
C LYS A 103 0.38 14.43 0.74
N LEU A 104 0.27 13.31 1.45
CA LEU A 104 1.07 13.05 2.64
C LEU A 104 2.41 12.44 2.22
N PRO A 105 3.50 12.71 2.96
CA PRO A 105 4.83 12.24 2.59
C PRO A 105 5.05 10.77 2.98
N PHE A 106 4.30 9.90 2.35
CA PHE A 106 4.41 8.45 2.61
C PHE A 106 4.81 7.68 1.38
#